data_6fb492ad4722f786a9bd84356fae9f3a
#
_entry.id   6fb492ad4722f786a9bd84356fae9f3a
#
_cell.length_a   1.000
_cell.length_b   1.000
_cell.length_c   1.000
_cell.angle_alpha   90.00
_cell.angle_beta   90.00
_cell.angle_gamma   90.00
#
_symmetry.space_group_name_H-M   'P 1'
#
loop_
_entity.id
_entity.type
_entity.pdbx_description
1 polymer ?
#
loop_
_entity_poly.entity_id
_entity_poly.type
_entity_poly.pdbx_seq_one_letter_code
_entity_poly.pdbx_strand_id
1 'polypeptide(L)'
;MDFRHITTWIFDLDNTLYPPEASLFSQIEKRMTAYVMRELGLSEPEANRLRSQYWRAHGTTLAGLMAEHGIDPLPYLRDVHDIDFSVLSPDPELAALIAALPGRKIV
;
A
#
# COMPACT_ATOMS: atom_id res chain seq x y z
N MET A 1 14.37 27.87 7.65
CA MET A 1 13.06 27.80 6.96
C MET A 1 11.97 28.08 7.98
N ASP A 2 11.03 28.94 7.65
CA ASP A 2 9.98 29.36 8.57
C ASP A 2 8.64 28.74 8.17
N PHE A 3 8.08 27.88 9.03
CA PHE A 3 6.81 27.20 8.81
C PHE A 3 5.64 27.82 9.62
N ARG A 4 5.84 28.97 10.25
CA ARG A 4 4.83 29.59 11.12
C ARG A 4 3.53 29.96 10.38
N HIS A 5 3.60 30.09 9.06
CA HIS A 5 2.43 30.38 8.21
C HIS A 5 1.63 29.10 7.85
N ILE A 6 2.15 27.93 8.16
CA ILE A 6 1.51 26.65 7.83
C ILE A 6 0.39 26.37 8.84
N THR A 7 -0.81 26.10 8.31
CA THR A 7 -2.00 25.79 9.09
C THR A 7 -2.50 24.36 8.86
N THR A 8 -1.99 23.67 7.84
CA THR A 8 -2.37 22.29 7.52
C THR A 8 -1.12 21.50 7.14
N TRP A 9 -1.00 20.31 7.71
CA TRP A 9 0.09 19.36 7.46
C TRP A 9 -0.50 18.11 6.84
N ILE A 10 0.04 17.70 5.71
CA ILE A 10 -0.37 16.48 5.01
C ILE A 10 0.80 15.50 5.06
N PHE A 11 0.54 14.31 5.60
CA PHE A 11 1.54 13.26 5.75
C PHE A 11 1.24 12.12 4.80
N ASP A 12 2.24 11.65 4.09
CA ASP A 12 2.22 10.33 3.48
C ASP A 12 2.29 9.26 4.57
N LEU A 13 1.66 8.13 4.38
CA LEU A 13 1.60 7.07 5.38
C LEU A 13 2.67 6.01 5.12
N ASP A 14 2.60 5.39 3.95
CA ASP A 14 3.35 4.19 3.65
C ASP A 14 4.85 4.48 3.50
N ASN A 15 5.68 3.74 4.23
CA ASN A 15 7.13 3.92 4.28
C ASN A 15 7.56 5.35 4.67
N THR A 16 6.68 6.09 5.31
CA THR A 16 6.88 7.46 5.77
C THR A 16 6.61 7.59 7.27
N LEU A 17 5.39 7.29 7.72
CA LEU A 17 5.02 7.27 9.14
C LEU A 17 5.43 5.97 9.83
N TYR A 18 5.74 4.95 9.08
CA TYR A 18 6.44 3.76 9.52
C TYR A 18 7.61 3.47 8.56
N PRO A 19 8.70 2.80 9.02
CA PRO A 19 9.87 2.59 8.18
C PRO A 19 9.67 1.48 7.14
N PRO A 20 10.38 1.53 5.99
CA PRO A 20 10.34 0.47 4.97
C PRO A 20 10.75 -0.91 5.50
N GLU A 21 11.58 -0.94 6.55
CA GLU A 21 12.05 -2.17 7.21
C GLU A 21 10.93 -2.97 7.86
N ALA A 22 9.77 -2.36 8.12
CA ALA A 22 8.56 -3.07 8.56
C ALA A 22 8.04 -4.07 7.52
N SER A 23 8.43 -3.91 6.25
CA SER A 23 8.17 -4.88 5.17
C SER A 23 6.69 -5.17 4.91
N LEU A 24 5.80 -4.20 5.12
CA LEU A 24 4.37 -4.37 4.84
C LEU A 24 4.12 -4.63 3.35
N PHE A 25 4.82 -3.93 2.47
CA PHE A 25 4.65 -4.10 1.02
C PHE A 25 5.05 -5.48 0.53
N SER A 26 6.06 -6.12 1.12
CA SER A 26 6.44 -7.48 0.75
C SER A 26 5.32 -8.49 1.04
N GLN A 27 4.59 -8.30 2.13
CA GLN A 27 3.41 -9.10 2.44
C GLN A 27 2.29 -8.87 1.41
N ILE A 28 2.01 -7.62 1.08
CA ILE A 28 0.99 -7.25 0.08
C ILE A 28 1.35 -7.86 -1.29
N GLU A 29 2.59 -7.74 -1.73
CA GLU A 29 3.06 -8.28 -3.00
C GLU A 29 2.89 -9.80 -3.10
N LYS A 30 3.21 -10.53 -2.03
CA LYS A 30 2.99 -11.99 -1.96
C LYS A 30 1.50 -12.33 -2.09
N ARG A 31 0.65 -11.59 -1.44
CA ARG A 31 -0.80 -11.80 -1.52
C ARG A 31 -1.36 -11.43 -2.89
N MET A 32 -0.84 -10.37 -3.51
CA MET A 32 -1.20 -10.00 -4.89
C MET A 32 -0.86 -11.12 -5.87
N THR A 33 0.33 -11.67 -5.77
CA THR A 33 0.77 -12.79 -6.61
C THR A 33 -0.12 -14.01 -6.38
N ALA A 34 -0.38 -14.37 -5.13
CA ALA A 34 -1.24 -15.51 -4.78
C ALA A 34 -2.68 -15.31 -5.29
N TYR A 35 -3.21 -14.09 -5.23
CA TYR A 35 -4.52 -13.78 -5.77
C TYR A 35 -4.58 -14.00 -7.29
N VAL A 36 -3.61 -13.47 -8.02
CA VAL A 36 -3.54 -13.63 -9.48
C VAL A 36 -3.38 -15.09 -9.87
N MET A 37 -2.54 -15.84 -9.18
CA MET A 37 -2.38 -17.29 -9.40
C MET A 37 -3.70 -18.03 -9.26
N ARG A 38 -4.44 -17.76 -8.19
CA ARG A 38 -5.70 -18.44 -7.87
C ARG A 38 -6.81 -18.06 -8.85
N GLU A 39 -6.99 -16.76 -9.10
CA GLU A 39 -8.11 -16.28 -9.93
C GLU A 39 -7.91 -16.56 -11.41
N LEU A 40 -6.68 -16.53 -11.91
CA LEU A 40 -6.38 -16.71 -13.32
C LEU A 40 -5.75 -18.07 -13.65
N GLY A 41 -5.51 -18.92 -12.66
CA GLY A 41 -4.92 -20.24 -12.88
C GLY A 41 -3.49 -20.18 -13.41
N LEU A 42 -2.68 -19.22 -12.94
CA LEU A 42 -1.32 -19.00 -13.40
C LEU A 42 -0.29 -19.54 -12.42
N SER A 43 0.90 -19.87 -12.95
CA SER A 43 2.08 -20.13 -12.11
C SER A 43 2.57 -18.82 -11.46
N GLU A 44 3.40 -18.95 -10.43
CA GLU A 44 3.99 -17.77 -9.77
C GLU A 44 4.79 -16.87 -10.74
N PRO A 45 5.70 -17.40 -11.59
CA PRO A 45 6.39 -16.56 -12.57
C PRO A 45 5.45 -15.85 -13.56
N GLU A 46 4.40 -16.53 -14.01
CA GLU A 46 3.40 -15.95 -14.91
C GLU A 46 2.61 -14.85 -14.22
N ALA A 47 2.18 -15.08 -12.97
CA ALA A 47 1.47 -14.09 -12.16
C ALA A 47 2.31 -12.83 -11.91
N ASN A 48 3.59 -13.01 -11.60
CA ASN A 48 4.51 -11.88 -11.39
C ASN A 48 4.74 -11.08 -12.67
N ARG A 49 4.87 -11.73 -13.81
CA ARG A 49 4.98 -11.06 -15.11
C ARG A 49 3.71 -10.26 -15.43
N LEU A 50 2.55 -10.85 -15.21
CA LEU A 50 1.28 -10.20 -15.45
C LEU A 50 1.08 -8.97 -14.55
N ARG A 51 1.42 -9.07 -13.27
CA ARG A 51 1.40 -7.95 -12.33
C ARG A 51 2.24 -6.77 -12.85
N SER A 52 3.46 -7.04 -13.27
CA SER A 52 4.37 -6.03 -13.83
C SER A 52 3.84 -5.44 -15.13
N GLN A 53 3.30 -6.26 -16.00
CA GLN A 53 2.70 -5.82 -17.26
C GLN A 53 1.52 -4.87 -17.02
N TYR A 54 0.61 -5.23 -16.12
CA TYR A 54 -0.57 -4.42 -15.81
C TYR A 54 -0.22 -3.12 -15.10
N TRP A 55 0.77 -3.16 -14.22
CA TRP A 55 1.28 -1.95 -13.59
C TRP A 55 1.79 -0.94 -14.63
N ARG A 56 2.52 -1.41 -15.64
CA ARG A 56 3.03 -0.54 -16.72
C ARG A 56 1.93 -0.06 -17.66
N ALA A 57 1.00 -0.94 -18.02
CA ALA A 57 -0.02 -0.64 -19.04
C ALA A 57 -1.22 0.13 -18.47
N HIS A 58 -1.58 -0.11 -17.20
CA HIS A 58 -2.80 0.41 -16.58
C HIS A 58 -2.54 1.27 -15.33
N GLY A 59 -1.30 1.40 -14.89
CA GLY A 59 -0.91 2.17 -13.71
C GLY A 59 -0.90 1.37 -12.41
N THR A 60 -1.76 0.37 -12.27
CA THR A 60 -1.77 -0.58 -11.15
C THR A 60 -2.12 -1.98 -11.62
N THR A 61 -1.71 -3.00 -10.86
CA THR A 61 -2.14 -4.38 -11.14
C THR A 61 -3.67 -4.50 -11.09
N LEU A 62 -4.31 -3.90 -10.09
CA LEU A 62 -5.77 -3.95 -9.95
C LEU A 62 -6.49 -3.31 -11.14
N ALA A 63 -6.03 -2.17 -11.62
CA ALA A 63 -6.62 -1.53 -12.79
C ALA A 63 -6.57 -2.45 -14.02
N GLY A 64 -5.48 -3.16 -14.22
CA GLY A 64 -5.35 -4.17 -15.28
C GLY A 64 -6.27 -5.36 -15.08
N LEU A 65 -6.38 -5.89 -13.87
CA LEU A 65 -7.29 -6.99 -13.55
C LEU A 65 -8.76 -6.61 -13.80
N MET A 66 -9.13 -5.39 -13.47
CA MET A 66 -10.48 -4.88 -13.75
C MET A 66 -10.73 -4.73 -15.24
N ALA A 67 -9.79 -4.11 -15.97
CA ALA A 67 -9.95 -3.83 -17.40
C ALA A 67 -9.93 -5.09 -18.27
N GLU A 68 -9.00 -6.01 -17.98
CA GLU A 68 -8.75 -7.19 -18.83
C GLU A 68 -9.58 -8.42 -18.42
N HIS A 69 -9.98 -8.52 -17.15
CA HIS A 69 -10.64 -9.72 -16.61
C HIS A 69 -11.97 -9.43 -15.91
N GLY A 70 -12.37 -8.17 -15.79
CA GLY A 70 -13.62 -7.81 -15.11
C GLY A 70 -13.63 -8.15 -13.61
N ILE A 71 -12.47 -8.18 -12.97
CA ILE A 71 -12.34 -8.51 -11.54
C ILE A 71 -13.04 -7.44 -10.69
N ASP A 72 -13.84 -7.90 -9.71
CA ASP A 72 -14.40 -7.02 -8.69
C ASP A 72 -13.25 -6.55 -7.77
N PRO A 73 -13.05 -5.22 -7.61
CA PRO A 73 -11.95 -4.70 -6.80
C PRO A 73 -12.09 -5.01 -5.31
N LEU A 74 -13.31 -5.14 -4.78
CA LEU A 74 -13.51 -5.27 -3.32
C LEU A 74 -12.93 -6.56 -2.73
N PRO A 75 -13.17 -7.76 -3.28
CA PRO A 75 -12.53 -8.98 -2.78
C PRO A 75 -11.01 -8.94 -2.91
N TYR A 76 -10.49 -8.40 -4.00
CA TYR A 76 -9.06 -8.22 -4.20
C TYR A 76 -8.45 -7.34 -3.10
N LEU A 77 -9.02 -6.16 -2.86
CA LEU A 77 -8.51 -5.21 -1.87
C LEU A 77 -8.56 -5.80 -0.46
N ARG A 78 -9.60 -6.52 -0.11
CA ARG A 78 -9.69 -7.20 1.19
C ARG A 78 -8.61 -8.26 1.35
N ASP A 79 -8.40 -9.09 0.34
CA ASP A 79 -7.44 -10.18 0.38
C ASP A 79 -6.00 -9.66 0.49
N VAL A 80 -5.60 -8.75 -0.39
CA VAL A 80 -4.20 -8.27 -0.43
C VAL A 80 -3.81 -7.44 0.78
N HIS A 81 -4.76 -6.82 1.48
CA HIS A 81 -4.53 -6.04 2.69
C HIS A 81 -4.75 -6.83 3.99
N ASP A 82 -5.12 -8.10 3.91
CA ASP A 82 -5.19 -8.99 5.07
C ASP A 82 -3.79 -9.50 5.43
N ILE A 83 -2.99 -8.60 5.98
CA ILE A 83 -1.58 -8.80 6.30
C ILE A 83 -1.35 -8.70 7.81
N ASP A 84 -0.15 -9.12 8.25
CA ASP A 84 0.27 -9.03 9.63
C ASP A 84 0.80 -7.63 9.94
N PHE A 85 0.02 -6.83 10.67
CA PHE A 85 0.42 -5.51 11.15
C PHE A 85 1.22 -5.52 12.45
N SER A 86 1.39 -6.69 13.10
CA SER A 86 2.15 -6.79 14.34
C SER A 86 3.65 -6.51 14.17
N VAL A 87 4.13 -6.50 12.93
CA VAL A 87 5.50 -6.10 12.59
C VAL A 87 5.76 -4.59 12.77
N LEU A 88 4.69 -3.79 12.88
CA LEU A 88 4.81 -2.36 13.18
C LEU A 88 5.04 -2.16 14.68
N SER A 89 6.02 -1.35 15.00
CA SER A 89 6.27 -0.91 16.39
C SER A 89 5.72 0.48 16.61
N PRO A 90 5.09 0.76 17.76
CA PRO A 90 4.70 2.11 18.12
C PRO A 90 5.91 3.06 18.13
N ASP A 91 5.70 4.28 17.66
CA ASP A 91 6.69 5.35 17.72
C ASP A 91 6.09 6.54 18.50
N PRO A 92 6.13 6.51 19.83
CA PRO A 92 5.54 7.56 20.65
C PRO A 92 6.24 8.91 20.50
N GLU A 93 7.52 8.91 20.18
CA GLU A 93 8.27 10.15 19.94
C GLU A 93 7.75 10.85 18.67
N LEU A 94 7.63 10.13 17.56
CA LEU A 94 7.07 10.66 16.32
C LEU A 94 5.61 11.13 16.52
N ALA A 95 4.81 10.36 17.22
CA ALA A 95 3.43 10.73 17.54
C ALA A 95 3.34 12.03 18.34
N ALA A 96 4.21 12.22 19.32
CA ALA A 96 4.27 13.44 20.12
C ALA A 96 4.71 14.64 19.28
N LEU A 97 5.69 14.49 18.40
CA LEU A 97 6.15 15.54 17.49
C LEU A 97 5.06 15.99 16.53
N ILE A 98 4.32 15.05 15.94
CA ILE A 98 3.19 15.36 15.05
C ILE A 98 2.08 16.07 15.83
N ALA A 99 1.75 15.59 17.04
CA ALA A 99 0.72 16.20 17.88
C ALA A 99 1.08 17.64 18.27
N ALA A 100 2.36 17.95 18.43
CA ALA A 100 2.85 19.27 18.80
C ALA A 100 2.81 20.28 17.64
N LEU A 101 2.67 19.84 16.40
CA LEU A 101 2.53 20.74 15.26
C LEU A 101 1.23 21.53 15.36
N PRO A 102 1.26 22.87 15.14
CA PRO A 102 0.05 23.69 15.17
C PRO A 102 -0.82 23.43 13.92
N GLY A 103 -2.13 23.51 14.10
CA GLY A 103 -3.06 23.43 13.00
C GLY A 103 -3.56 22.02 12.70
N ARG A 104 -4.11 21.85 11.51
CA ARG A 104 -4.75 20.61 11.06
C ARG A 104 -3.72 19.59 10.58
N LYS A 105 -3.91 18.31 10.90
CA LYS A 105 -3.12 17.20 10.39
C LYS A 105 -4.01 16.27 9.58
N ILE A 106 -3.49 15.84 8.44
CA ILE A 106 -4.16 14.91 7.50
C ILE A 106 -3.14 13.83 7.12
N VAL A 107 -3.60 12.59 7.11
CA VAL A 107 -2.80 11.46 6.65
C VAL A 107 -3.34 10.99 5.31
#